data_fc741eb4b2e15dda3049747f4141bf9c
#
_entry.id   fc741eb4b2e15dda3049747f4141bf9c
#
_cell.length_a   1.000
_cell.length_b   1.000
_cell.length_c   1.000
_cell.angle_alpha   90.00
_cell.angle_beta   90.00
_cell.angle_gamma   90.00
#
_symmetry.space_group_name_H-M   'P 1'
#
loop_
_entity.id
_entity.type
_entity.pdbx_description
1 polymer ?
#
loop_
_entity_poly.entity_id
_entity_poly.type
_entity_poly.pdbx_seq_one_letter_code
_entity_poly.pdbx_strand_id
1 'polypeptide(L)'
;MSIILLYLISRTIFFIFNYITYGTELVKKYDMSQNVFANTYIENQNYIEKSILNLLCFYASYDGSYFGIISSLGYVNEHIFAFYPLYPYLSRIFSYPFKFFNFKNYFTPYLIGGFICSNILCLVNCFLLYKLIFLLTNSKFKSNISVFLFLFNPGSIFYMALYSENLYFTLELLLILILMKDTQSFFDYILLCIITFLITLTRSNGIIVLSFIIIPIFLKLFKQQQNLYNDSFLENLLYFLDFIKNNFLFIFKYIILLLIGFISFNWNLNIRPKSIICKYISQKINSHKNQFYHLNLLCNNQKNEFNTIYNYIQKYYWGVTLFNQYRIKYIHKHFYGLIPNILGLYIIYKSFSLFNYKELFKFNLINFLILKKEDNDKKNNKSIQKIKDNEIKRNAFILGGIINFFILFVTILIIAYITISNRLYCGHPLLYFWLVEDVYEYIQTGKNLKGFLIILFFISFSFVSCLFQVGSFDFM
;
A
#
# COMPACT_ATOMS: atom_id res chain seq x y z
N MET A 1 24.72 5.50 8.99
CA MET A 1 23.72 5.80 10.06
C MET A 1 22.89 4.56 10.28
N SER A 2 22.58 4.19 11.52
CA SER A 2 21.71 3.03 11.78
C SER A 2 20.26 3.34 11.33
N ILE A 3 19.53 2.32 10.89
CA ILE A 3 18.12 2.44 10.50
C ILE A 3 17.28 3.04 11.64
N ILE A 4 17.54 2.57 12.87
CA ILE A 4 16.83 3.04 14.06
C ILE A 4 17.06 4.55 14.29
N LEU A 5 18.32 5.02 14.18
CA LEU A 5 18.62 6.43 14.35
C LEU A 5 17.94 7.30 13.28
N LEU A 6 17.99 6.87 12.01
CA LEU A 6 17.30 7.57 10.91
C LEU A 6 15.79 7.64 11.15
N TYR A 7 15.20 6.52 11.59
CA TYR A 7 13.79 6.45 11.95
C TYR A 7 13.45 7.44 13.07
N LEU A 8 14.19 7.42 14.18
CA LEU A 8 13.95 8.31 15.32
C LEU A 8 14.05 9.78 14.91
N ILE A 9 15.10 10.16 14.16
CA ILE A 9 15.28 11.54 13.67
C ILE A 9 14.07 11.96 12.82
N SER A 10 13.66 11.13 11.84
CA SER A 10 12.55 11.48 10.98
C SER A 10 11.23 11.63 11.76
N ARG A 11 10.95 10.70 12.69
CA ARG A 11 9.72 10.76 13.51
C ARG A 11 9.70 11.98 14.42
N THR A 12 10.83 12.30 15.04
CA THR A 12 10.95 13.51 15.89
C THR A 12 10.72 14.78 15.07
N ILE A 13 11.35 14.90 13.90
CA ILE A 13 11.16 16.07 13.01
C ILE A 13 9.68 16.25 12.65
N PHE A 14 9.04 15.19 12.16
CA PHE A 14 7.63 15.28 11.78
C PHE A 14 6.68 15.49 12.97
N PHE A 15 6.97 14.90 14.11
CA PHE A 15 6.19 15.12 15.33
C PHE A 15 6.22 16.59 15.75
N ILE A 16 7.43 17.18 15.83
CA ILE A 16 7.59 18.60 16.19
C ILE A 16 6.91 19.48 15.15
N PHE A 17 7.09 19.20 13.85
CA PHE A 17 6.50 19.98 12.79
C PHE A 17 4.97 19.94 12.83
N ASN A 18 4.37 18.77 12.99
CA ASN A 18 2.93 18.59 13.09
C ASN A 18 2.36 19.28 14.36
N TYR A 19 3.06 19.17 15.47
CA TYR A 19 2.65 19.83 16.72
C TYR A 19 2.63 21.35 16.60
N ILE A 20 3.70 21.96 16.03
CA ILE A 20 3.76 23.40 15.78
C ILE A 20 2.65 23.81 14.82
N THR A 21 2.46 23.11 13.72
CA THR A 21 1.46 23.43 12.69
C THR A 21 0.05 23.37 13.26
N TYR A 22 -0.26 22.36 14.09
CA TYR A 22 -1.56 22.20 14.73
C TYR A 22 -1.83 23.30 15.78
N GLY A 23 -0.80 23.75 16.50
CA GLY A 23 -0.90 24.76 17.55
C GLY A 23 -1.03 26.20 17.03
N THR A 24 -0.58 26.49 15.79
CA THR A 24 -0.52 27.87 15.28
C THR A 24 -1.83 28.39 14.68
N GLU A 25 -2.91 27.61 14.69
CA GLU A 25 -4.21 27.97 14.06
C GLU A 25 -4.11 28.47 12.60
N LEU A 26 -2.92 28.39 12.00
CA LEU A 26 -2.68 28.75 10.60
C LEU A 26 -3.57 27.94 9.66
N VAL A 27 -4.17 26.93 10.20
CA VAL A 27 -5.01 26.00 9.47
C VAL A 27 -6.36 25.93 10.16
N LYS A 28 -7.39 26.44 9.50
CA LYS A 28 -8.79 26.34 9.97
C LYS A 28 -9.14 24.87 10.15
N LYS A 29 -9.63 24.53 11.33
CA LYS A 29 -10.08 23.17 11.72
C LYS A 29 -11.34 22.77 10.94
N TYR A 30 -11.20 22.41 9.70
CA TYR A 30 -12.30 22.03 8.78
C TYR A 30 -12.42 20.50 8.64
N ASP A 31 -12.29 19.77 9.73
CA ASP A 31 -12.39 18.32 9.67
C ASP A 31 -13.69 17.85 10.35
N MET A 32 -14.52 17.11 9.59
CA MET A 32 -15.72 16.44 10.16
C MET A 32 -15.36 15.46 11.29
N SER A 33 -14.11 14.95 11.33
CA SER A 33 -13.61 14.15 12.43
C SER A 33 -13.64 14.92 13.75
N GLN A 34 -13.50 16.24 13.73
CA GLN A 34 -13.64 17.05 14.93
C GLN A 34 -15.06 16.98 15.51
N ASN A 35 -16.11 16.89 14.69
CA ASN A 35 -17.47 16.72 15.18
C ASN A 35 -17.68 15.35 15.86
N VAL A 36 -16.99 14.31 15.36
CA VAL A 36 -17.01 12.99 15.98
C VAL A 36 -16.25 13.01 17.32
N PHE A 37 -15.12 13.76 17.39
CA PHE A 37 -14.33 13.89 18.61
C PHE A 37 -14.82 15.01 19.52
N ALA A 38 -15.38 16.10 19.00
CA ALA A 38 -15.93 17.20 19.80
C ALA A 38 -17.10 16.75 20.68
N ASN A 39 -17.94 15.84 20.18
CA ASN A 39 -19.01 15.23 20.98
C ASN A 39 -18.47 14.26 22.05
N THR A 40 -17.18 13.92 22.02
CA THR A 40 -16.49 13.10 23.02
C THR A 40 -15.65 13.94 23.99
N TYR A 41 -15.58 15.27 23.82
CA TYR A 41 -14.97 16.18 24.78
C TYR A 41 -15.87 16.25 26.03
N ILE A 42 -15.51 15.46 27.02
CA ILE A 42 -16.17 15.47 28.33
C ILE A 42 -15.59 16.66 29.12
N GLU A 43 -16.44 17.54 29.61
CA GLU A 43 -16.10 18.49 30.63
C GLU A 43 -15.47 17.74 31.80
N ASN A 44 -14.32 18.20 32.32
CA ASN A 44 -13.56 17.57 33.42
C ASN A 44 -12.57 16.44 33.01
N GLN A 45 -11.90 16.52 31.86
CA GLN A 45 -10.77 15.66 31.55
C GLN A 45 -9.59 15.91 32.51
N ASN A 46 -8.86 14.84 32.85
CA ASN A 46 -7.62 14.98 33.58
C ASN A 46 -6.57 15.73 32.73
N TYR A 47 -5.69 16.51 33.36
CA TYR A 47 -4.64 17.27 32.67
C TYR A 47 -3.79 16.39 31.72
N ILE A 48 -3.42 15.19 32.16
CA ILE A 48 -2.64 14.22 31.36
C ILE A 48 -3.40 13.81 30.10
N GLU A 49 -4.69 13.49 30.24
CA GLU A 49 -5.54 13.09 29.12
C GLU A 49 -5.70 14.21 28.10
N LYS A 50 -5.94 15.44 28.56
CA LYS A 50 -6.00 16.63 27.72
C LYS A 50 -4.68 16.85 26.95
N SER A 51 -3.55 16.67 27.62
CA SER A 51 -2.22 16.79 27.00
C SER A 51 -2.01 15.72 25.90
N ILE A 52 -2.39 14.47 26.17
CA ILE A 52 -2.32 13.37 25.19
C ILE A 52 -3.20 13.67 23.97
N LEU A 53 -4.44 14.11 24.19
CA LEU A 53 -5.34 14.45 23.10
C LEU A 53 -4.78 15.60 22.26
N ASN A 54 -4.27 16.66 22.87
CA ASN A 54 -3.65 17.77 22.17
C ASN A 54 -2.42 17.36 21.34
N LEU A 55 -1.67 16.36 21.81
CA LEU A 55 -0.47 15.86 21.13
C LEU A 55 -0.78 14.89 19.98
N LEU A 56 -1.89 14.15 20.04
CA LEU A 56 -2.12 13.03 19.13
C LEU A 56 -3.39 13.15 18.26
N CYS A 57 -4.33 14.07 18.57
CA CYS A 57 -5.62 14.11 17.88
C CYS A 57 -5.50 14.35 16.37
N PHE A 58 -4.49 15.12 15.91
CA PHE A 58 -4.26 15.35 14.49
C PHE A 58 -3.86 14.08 13.72
N TYR A 59 -3.33 13.05 14.39
CA TYR A 59 -3.07 11.76 13.74
C TYR A 59 -4.32 10.93 13.49
N ALA A 60 -5.45 11.32 14.08
CA ALA A 60 -6.74 10.71 13.84
C ALA A 60 -7.63 11.54 12.88
N SER A 61 -7.07 12.48 12.13
CA SER A 61 -7.80 13.28 11.14
C SER A 61 -8.22 12.46 9.92
N TYR A 62 -9.28 12.88 9.21
CA TYR A 62 -9.85 12.23 8.01
C TYR A 62 -10.12 10.74 8.20
N ASP A 63 -9.53 9.86 7.38
CA ASP A 63 -9.71 8.40 7.48
C ASP A 63 -9.31 7.87 8.85
N GLY A 64 -8.34 8.51 9.52
CA GLY A 64 -7.90 8.15 10.86
C GLY A 64 -9.02 8.17 11.88
N SER A 65 -10.00 9.07 11.73
CA SER A 65 -11.18 9.13 12.58
C SER A 65 -12.07 7.90 12.45
N TYR A 66 -12.28 7.44 11.21
CA TYR A 66 -13.07 6.23 10.95
C TYR A 66 -12.36 4.98 11.49
N PHE A 67 -11.04 4.86 11.29
CA PHE A 67 -10.28 3.78 11.90
C PHE A 67 -10.34 3.81 13.42
N GLY A 68 -10.28 5.00 14.03
CA GLY A 68 -10.46 5.19 15.47
C GLY A 68 -11.85 4.76 15.97
N ILE A 69 -12.93 5.13 15.25
CA ILE A 69 -14.31 4.72 15.57
C ILE A 69 -14.43 3.19 15.48
N ILE A 70 -13.92 2.56 14.40
CA ILE A 70 -13.99 1.11 14.27
C ILE A 70 -13.20 0.42 15.38
N SER A 71 -12.04 0.98 15.78
CA SER A 71 -11.22 0.44 16.86
C SER A 71 -11.95 0.50 18.21
N SER A 72 -12.69 1.57 18.47
CA SER A 72 -13.39 1.81 19.75
C SER A 72 -14.78 1.16 19.80
N LEU A 73 -15.63 1.48 18.83
CA LEU A 73 -17.06 1.14 18.81
C LEU A 73 -17.41 0.00 17.83
N GLY A 74 -16.52 -0.33 16.90
CA GLY A 74 -16.81 -1.25 15.80
C GLY A 74 -17.54 -0.55 14.64
N TYR A 75 -18.25 -1.32 13.84
CA TYR A 75 -18.97 -0.83 12.65
C TYR A 75 -20.36 -0.33 13.04
N VAL A 76 -20.44 0.93 13.44
CA VAL A 76 -21.69 1.55 13.95
C VAL A 76 -22.53 2.23 12.87
N ASN A 77 -21.94 2.59 11.71
CA ASN A 77 -22.61 3.25 10.59
C ASN A 77 -22.27 2.55 9.28
N GLU A 78 -23.15 2.68 8.25
CA GLU A 78 -22.95 2.01 6.97
C GLU A 78 -21.75 2.51 6.19
N HIS A 79 -21.43 3.81 6.18
CA HIS A 79 -20.33 4.39 5.41
C HIS A 79 -18.95 3.95 5.90
N ILE A 80 -18.80 3.58 7.17
CA ILE A 80 -17.51 3.12 7.70
C ILE A 80 -17.10 1.71 7.21
N PHE A 81 -18.01 0.97 6.56
CA PHE A 81 -17.66 -0.31 5.92
C PHE A 81 -16.74 -0.16 4.68
N ALA A 82 -16.50 1.07 4.20
CA ALA A 82 -15.42 1.32 3.25
C ALA A 82 -14.02 1.07 3.83
N PHE A 83 -13.90 1.14 5.16
CA PHE A 83 -12.65 0.91 5.88
C PHE A 83 -12.55 -0.54 6.34
N TYR A 84 -11.47 -1.19 5.93
CA TYR A 84 -11.29 -2.62 6.13
C TYR A 84 -10.87 -2.96 7.57
N PRO A 85 -11.17 -4.17 8.08
CA PRO A 85 -11.16 -4.45 9.52
C PRO A 85 -9.79 -4.65 10.14
N LEU A 86 -8.77 -5.09 9.38
CA LEU A 86 -7.54 -5.62 9.99
C LEU A 86 -6.78 -4.56 10.81
N TYR A 87 -6.58 -3.36 10.23
CA TYR A 87 -5.87 -2.29 10.94
C TYR A 87 -6.60 -1.82 12.21
N PRO A 88 -7.91 -1.50 12.17
CA PRO A 88 -8.64 -1.13 13.39
C PRO A 88 -8.59 -2.20 14.49
N TYR A 89 -8.68 -3.49 14.13
CA TYR A 89 -8.59 -4.55 15.13
C TYR A 89 -7.18 -4.67 15.71
N LEU A 90 -6.14 -4.51 14.89
CA LEU A 90 -4.77 -4.46 15.38
C LEU A 90 -4.54 -3.26 16.30
N SER A 91 -5.00 -2.07 15.92
CA SER A 91 -4.98 -0.86 16.74
C SER A 91 -5.70 -1.08 18.08
N ARG A 92 -6.84 -1.77 18.08
CA ARG A 92 -7.56 -2.16 19.31
C ARG A 92 -6.70 -3.03 20.23
N ILE A 93 -5.94 -4.00 19.67
CA ILE A 93 -5.03 -4.85 20.46
C ILE A 93 -3.97 -3.97 21.15
N PHE A 94 -3.35 -3.06 20.42
CA PHE A 94 -2.36 -2.12 20.96
C PHE A 94 -2.94 -1.15 22.01
N SER A 95 -4.26 -0.97 22.03
CA SER A 95 -4.94 -0.09 23.02
C SER A 95 -5.16 -0.75 24.37
N TYR A 96 -5.11 -2.10 24.47
CA TYR A 96 -5.41 -2.81 25.73
C TYR A 96 -4.61 -2.33 26.94
N PRO A 97 -3.28 -2.11 26.88
CA PRO A 97 -2.51 -1.65 28.04
C PRO A 97 -2.98 -0.27 28.56
N PHE A 98 -3.50 0.56 27.66
CA PHE A 98 -3.91 1.94 27.99
C PHE A 98 -5.31 2.01 28.59
N LYS A 99 -6.12 0.96 28.51
CA LYS A 99 -7.45 0.92 29.13
C LYS A 99 -7.40 0.89 30.66
N PHE A 100 -6.27 0.46 31.23
CA PHE A 100 -6.07 0.46 32.69
C PHE A 100 -5.87 1.86 33.28
N PHE A 101 -5.62 2.89 32.47
CA PHE A 101 -5.38 4.26 32.95
C PHE A 101 -6.66 5.06 33.26
N ASN A 102 -7.85 4.45 33.22
CA ASN A 102 -9.14 5.07 33.56
C ASN A 102 -9.34 6.46 32.92
N PHE A 103 -9.01 6.59 31.63
CA PHE A 103 -9.30 7.81 30.87
C PHE A 103 -10.80 8.07 30.84
N LYS A 104 -11.20 9.34 31.01
CA LYS A 104 -12.61 9.76 30.97
C LYS A 104 -13.15 9.71 29.55
N ASN A 105 -12.34 10.04 28.55
CA ASN A 105 -12.67 9.86 27.15
C ASN A 105 -12.35 8.43 26.71
N TYR A 106 -13.38 7.65 26.40
CA TYR A 106 -13.25 6.26 25.97
C TYR A 106 -12.38 6.08 24.70
N PHE A 107 -12.19 7.14 23.91
CA PHE A 107 -11.42 7.12 22.68
C PHE A 107 -9.90 7.22 22.92
N THR A 108 -9.45 7.87 24.00
CA THR A 108 -8.03 8.10 24.28
C THR A 108 -7.14 6.85 24.21
N PRO A 109 -7.51 5.70 24.80
CA PRO A 109 -6.71 4.48 24.69
C PRO A 109 -6.50 4.02 23.24
N TYR A 110 -7.52 4.17 22.39
CA TYR A 110 -7.47 3.74 21.00
C TYR A 110 -6.64 4.67 20.13
N LEU A 111 -6.63 5.97 20.45
CA LEU A 111 -5.76 6.95 19.82
C LEU A 111 -4.28 6.63 20.10
N ILE A 112 -3.93 6.37 21.36
CA ILE A 112 -2.58 5.97 21.76
C ILE A 112 -2.19 4.64 21.10
N GLY A 113 -3.04 3.62 21.20
CA GLY A 113 -2.80 2.30 20.62
C GLY A 113 -2.61 2.34 19.12
N GLY A 114 -3.44 3.09 18.39
CA GLY A 114 -3.33 3.27 16.95
C GLY A 114 -2.05 4.00 16.54
N PHE A 115 -1.66 5.06 17.27
CA PHE A 115 -0.41 5.78 17.04
C PHE A 115 0.81 4.87 17.25
N ILE A 116 0.86 4.12 18.33
CA ILE A 116 1.94 3.17 18.62
C ILE A 116 2.01 2.07 17.57
N CYS A 117 0.86 1.47 17.22
CA CYS A 117 0.76 0.46 16.18
C CYS A 117 1.35 0.95 14.85
N SER A 118 0.93 2.13 14.37
CA SER A 118 1.43 2.69 13.12
C SER A 118 2.93 2.93 13.14
N ASN A 119 3.47 3.44 14.24
CA ASN A 119 4.89 3.75 14.36
C ASN A 119 5.77 2.51 14.49
N ILE A 120 5.32 1.47 15.19
CA ILE A 120 6.01 0.16 15.23
C ILE A 120 6.04 -0.47 13.83
N LEU A 121 4.90 -0.51 13.13
CA LEU A 121 4.84 -1.04 11.78
C LEU A 121 5.72 -0.24 10.80
N CYS A 122 5.80 1.08 10.96
CA CYS A 122 6.70 1.91 10.16
C CYS A 122 8.17 1.53 10.36
N LEU A 123 8.60 1.29 11.60
CA LEU A 123 9.94 0.82 11.89
C LEU A 123 10.20 -0.57 11.28
N VAL A 124 9.24 -1.49 11.38
CA VAL A 124 9.30 -2.80 10.72
C VAL A 124 9.45 -2.65 9.20
N ASN A 125 8.69 -1.75 8.59
CA ASN A 125 8.78 -1.45 7.16
C ASN A 125 10.17 -0.96 6.74
N CYS A 126 10.84 -0.15 7.57
CA CYS A 126 12.22 0.27 7.30
C CYS A 126 13.18 -0.93 7.18
N PHE A 127 13.07 -1.91 8.08
CA PHE A 127 13.91 -3.11 8.04
C PHE A 127 13.55 -4.03 6.86
N LEU A 128 12.28 -4.22 6.58
CA LEU A 128 11.83 -5.07 5.47
C LEU A 128 12.22 -4.47 4.11
N LEU A 129 12.03 -3.16 3.93
CA LEU A 129 12.42 -2.46 2.71
C LEU A 129 13.94 -2.48 2.52
N TYR A 130 14.71 -2.21 3.59
CA TYR A 130 16.17 -2.36 3.56
C TYR A 130 16.58 -3.74 3.07
N LYS A 131 15.97 -4.81 3.64
CA LYS A 131 16.26 -6.19 3.27
C LYS A 131 15.91 -6.49 1.82
N LEU A 132 14.75 -6.01 1.33
CA LEU A 132 14.33 -6.18 -0.06
C LEU A 132 15.30 -5.51 -1.03
N ILE A 133 15.63 -4.22 -0.81
CA ILE A 133 16.54 -3.49 -1.70
C ILE A 133 17.96 -4.07 -1.64
N PHE A 134 18.41 -4.52 -0.46
CA PHE A 134 19.69 -5.23 -0.36
C PHE A 134 19.72 -6.52 -1.19
N LEU A 135 18.64 -7.30 -1.14
CA LEU A 135 18.51 -8.54 -1.92
C LEU A 135 18.51 -8.26 -3.44
N LEU A 136 17.92 -7.14 -3.87
CA LEU A 136 17.82 -6.77 -5.28
C LEU A 136 19.09 -6.11 -5.84
N THR A 137 19.83 -5.36 -5.01
CA THR A 137 20.96 -4.50 -5.47
C THR A 137 22.32 -4.95 -4.94
N ASN A 138 22.33 -5.81 -3.93
CA ASN A 138 23.53 -6.22 -3.16
C ASN A 138 24.35 -5.03 -2.60
N SER A 139 23.70 -3.90 -2.33
CA SER A 139 24.33 -2.66 -1.87
C SER A 139 23.71 -2.14 -0.58
N LYS A 140 24.49 -2.12 0.51
CA LYS A 140 24.08 -1.53 1.81
C LYS A 140 23.76 -0.04 1.68
N PHE A 141 24.50 0.68 0.84
CA PHE A 141 24.32 2.11 0.64
C PHE A 141 22.99 2.41 -0.06
N LYS A 142 22.67 1.70 -1.14
CA LYS A 142 21.38 1.79 -1.84
C LYS A 142 20.22 1.44 -0.90
N SER A 143 20.38 0.42 -0.06
CA SER A 143 19.37 0.04 0.95
C SER A 143 19.13 1.15 1.99
N ASN A 144 20.16 1.86 2.42
CA ASN A 144 20.00 3.02 3.31
C ASN A 144 19.29 4.19 2.62
N ILE A 145 19.59 4.45 1.35
CA ILE A 145 18.87 5.47 0.55
C ILE A 145 17.37 5.12 0.47
N SER A 146 17.02 3.85 0.27
CA SER A 146 15.61 3.44 0.20
C SER A 146 14.85 3.72 1.50
N VAL A 147 15.49 3.45 2.66
CA VAL A 147 14.90 3.76 3.97
C VAL A 147 14.75 5.27 4.16
N PHE A 148 15.74 6.06 3.74
CA PHE A 148 15.65 7.52 3.79
C PHE A 148 14.46 8.02 2.95
N LEU A 149 14.37 7.59 1.69
CA LEU A 149 13.26 7.95 0.81
C LEU A 149 11.90 7.50 1.37
N PHE A 150 11.82 6.31 1.99
CA PHE A 150 10.59 5.85 2.63
C PHE A 150 10.19 6.72 3.82
N LEU A 151 11.13 7.12 4.66
CA LEU A 151 10.84 7.95 5.83
C LEU A 151 10.43 9.39 5.48
N PHE A 152 10.98 9.94 4.40
CA PHE A 152 10.70 11.28 3.91
C PHE A 152 9.85 11.28 2.61
N ASN A 153 9.01 10.24 2.42
CA ASN A 153 8.15 10.19 1.24
C ASN A 153 6.99 11.20 1.31
N PRO A 154 6.43 11.60 0.16
CA PRO A 154 5.30 12.54 0.09
C PRO A 154 4.06 12.12 0.88
N GLY A 155 3.91 10.83 1.19
CA GLY A 155 2.83 10.30 2.02
C GLY A 155 3.24 9.99 3.46
N SER A 156 4.39 10.51 3.96
CA SER A 156 4.97 10.15 5.26
C SER A 156 4.02 10.31 6.45
N ILE A 157 3.10 11.27 6.40
CA ILE A 157 2.10 11.50 7.44
C ILE A 157 1.17 10.29 7.62
N PHE A 158 0.77 9.61 6.52
CA PHE A 158 -0.08 8.42 6.58
C PHE A 158 0.61 7.22 7.22
N TYR A 159 1.95 7.26 7.29
CA TYR A 159 2.77 6.26 7.99
C TYR A 159 3.03 6.61 9.46
N MET A 160 2.51 7.74 9.95
CA MET A 160 2.51 8.12 11.37
C MET A 160 1.12 8.09 11.98
N ALA A 161 0.10 8.41 11.19
CA ALA A 161 -1.28 8.55 11.59
C ALA A 161 -1.99 7.18 11.78
N LEU A 162 -3.23 7.22 12.26
CA LEU A 162 -4.08 6.05 12.43
C LEU A 162 -4.61 5.57 11.08
N TYR A 163 -3.72 5.02 10.26
CA TYR A 163 -4.02 4.61 8.89
C TYR A 163 -3.52 3.20 8.60
N SER A 164 -4.13 2.55 7.63
CA SER A 164 -3.82 1.15 7.27
C SER A 164 -2.58 0.98 6.39
N GLU A 165 -1.93 2.07 5.97
CA GLU A 165 -0.81 2.07 5.01
C GLU A 165 0.39 1.27 5.49
N ASN A 166 0.79 1.46 6.76
CA ASN A 166 1.91 0.72 7.32
C ASN A 166 1.67 -0.78 7.34
N LEU A 167 0.48 -1.19 7.78
CA LEU A 167 0.13 -2.61 7.84
C LEU A 167 0.08 -3.23 6.45
N TYR A 168 -0.51 -2.52 5.50
CA TYR A 168 -0.56 -2.94 4.11
C TYR A 168 0.85 -3.13 3.54
N PHE A 169 1.72 -2.14 3.69
CA PHE A 169 3.09 -2.19 3.19
C PHE A 169 3.94 -3.26 3.88
N THR A 170 3.74 -3.48 5.19
CA THR A 170 4.37 -4.58 5.92
C THR A 170 4.03 -5.94 5.30
N LEU A 171 2.73 -6.18 5.07
CA LEU A 171 2.26 -7.44 4.49
C LEU A 171 2.73 -7.64 3.05
N GLU A 172 2.74 -6.57 2.24
CA GLU A 172 3.26 -6.58 0.88
C GLU A 172 4.75 -6.93 0.84
N LEU A 173 5.58 -6.26 1.65
CA LEU A 173 7.00 -6.54 1.74
C LEU A 173 7.30 -7.97 2.23
N LEU A 174 6.56 -8.45 3.23
CA LEU A 174 6.68 -9.84 3.71
C LEU A 174 6.32 -10.84 2.61
N LEU A 175 5.21 -10.62 1.89
CA LEU A 175 4.80 -11.45 0.77
C LEU A 175 5.92 -11.56 -0.26
N ILE A 176 6.43 -10.43 -0.72
CA ILE A 176 7.48 -10.38 -1.75
C ILE A 176 8.75 -11.09 -1.26
N LEU A 177 9.20 -10.81 -0.05
CA LEU A 177 10.42 -11.43 0.50
C LEU A 177 10.33 -12.96 0.60
N ILE A 178 9.14 -13.50 0.90
CA ILE A 178 8.93 -14.95 0.94
C ILE A 178 8.87 -15.51 -0.49
N LEU A 179 8.16 -14.85 -1.41
CA LEU A 179 8.04 -15.28 -2.80
C LEU A 179 9.40 -15.29 -3.53
N MET A 180 10.35 -14.45 -3.10
CA MET A 180 11.69 -14.37 -3.67
C MET A 180 12.70 -15.38 -3.10
N LYS A 181 12.30 -16.23 -2.15
CA LYS A 181 13.16 -17.31 -1.66
C LYS A 181 13.40 -18.36 -2.76
N ASP A 182 14.61 -18.86 -2.85
CA ASP A 182 14.97 -19.90 -3.83
C ASP A 182 14.26 -21.23 -3.58
N THR A 183 14.08 -21.58 -2.30
CA THR A 183 13.33 -22.73 -1.83
C THR A 183 12.34 -22.29 -0.78
N GLN A 184 11.09 -22.65 -0.95
CA GLN A 184 10.02 -22.37 0.00
C GLN A 184 9.70 -23.63 0.79
N SER A 185 9.78 -23.52 2.12
CA SER A 185 9.37 -24.57 3.04
C SER A 185 7.84 -24.65 3.12
N PHE A 186 7.33 -25.71 3.73
CA PHE A 186 5.91 -25.85 4.03
C PHE A 186 5.39 -24.69 4.91
N PHE A 187 6.19 -24.24 5.88
CA PHE A 187 5.85 -23.08 6.73
C PHE A 187 5.80 -21.78 5.96
N ASP A 188 6.70 -21.57 4.98
CA ASP A 188 6.64 -20.40 4.10
C ASP A 188 5.32 -20.36 3.32
N TYR A 189 4.85 -21.51 2.85
CA TYR A 189 3.59 -21.61 2.14
C TYR A 189 2.38 -21.30 3.04
N ILE A 190 2.35 -21.85 4.26
CA ILE A 190 1.31 -21.49 5.25
C ILE A 190 1.32 -19.98 5.52
N LEU A 191 2.50 -19.41 5.72
CA LEU A 191 2.65 -17.97 5.95
C LEU A 191 2.18 -17.14 4.75
N LEU A 192 2.45 -17.59 3.52
CA LEU A 192 1.91 -16.96 2.30
C LEU A 192 0.38 -16.99 2.28
N CYS A 193 -0.26 -18.11 2.64
CA CYS A 193 -1.72 -18.20 2.74
C CYS A 193 -2.27 -17.19 3.75
N ILE A 194 -1.66 -17.11 4.93
CA ILE A 194 -2.07 -16.16 5.98
C ILE A 194 -1.88 -14.72 5.50
N ILE A 195 -0.71 -14.36 4.94
CA ILE A 195 -0.44 -13.00 4.48
C ILE A 195 -1.40 -12.62 3.35
N THR A 196 -1.65 -13.52 2.39
CA THR A 196 -2.58 -13.28 1.28
C THR A 196 -4.01 -13.01 1.78
N PHE A 197 -4.46 -13.75 2.78
CA PHE A 197 -5.72 -13.50 3.46
C PHE A 197 -5.73 -12.15 4.16
N LEU A 198 -4.70 -11.84 4.96
CA LEU A 198 -4.62 -10.63 5.76
C LEU A 198 -4.49 -9.36 4.90
N ILE A 199 -3.73 -9.37 3.80
CA ILE A 199 -3.54 -8.18 2.98
C ILE A 199 -4.84 -7.69 2.33
N THR A 200 -5.71 -8.61 1.93
CA THR A 200 -7.03 -8.28 1.41
C THR A 200 -8.02 -7.83 2.49
N LEU A 201 -7.71 -8.07 3.78
CA LEU A 201 -8.44 -7.53 4.94
C LEU A 201 -7.97 -6.13 5.37
N THR A 202 -6.88 -5.62 4.78
CA THR A 202 -6.38 -4.26 5.12
C THR A 202 -6.99 -3.19 4.26
N ARG A 203 -7.11 -3.42 2.95
CA ARG A 203 -7.51 -2.40 1.95
C ARG A 203 -8.12 -3.04 0.71
N SER A 204 -8.94 -2.26 -0.01
CA SER A 204 -9.55 -2.69 -1.28
C SER A 204 -8.52 -2.97 -2.38
N ASN A 205 -7.38 -2.27 -2.39
CA ASN A 205 -6.30 -2.53 -3.34
C ASN A 205 -5.42 -3.74 -2.94
N GLY A 206 -5.67 -4.41 -1.82
CA GLY A 206 -4.94 -5.61 -1.39
C GLY A 206 -4.99 -6.75 -2.40
N ILE A 207 -6.04 -6.83 -3.21
CA ILE A 207 -6.16 -7.83 -4.28
C ILE A 207 -5.09 -7.66 -5.38
N ILE A 208 -4.65 -6.42 -5.64
CA ILE A 208 -3.68 -6.13 -6.71
C ILE A 208 -2.30 -6.71 -6.37
N VAL A 209 -1.96 -6.78 -5.07
CA VAL A 209 -0.67 -7.33 -4.59
C VAL A 209 -0.48 -8.79 -4.99
N LEU A 210 -1.56 -9.51 -5.28
CA LEU A 210 -1.49 -10.90 -5.74
C LEU A 210 -0.74 -11.05 -7.09
N SER A 211 -0.53 -9.96 -7.84
CA SER A 211 0.31 -9.96 -9.03
C SER A 211 1.75 -10.41 -8.76
N PHE A 212 2.26 -10.21 -7.54
CA PHE A 212 3.59 -10.69 -7.16
C PHE A 212 3.70 -12.22 -7.06
N ILE A 213 2.58 -12.95 -7.02
CA ILE A 213 2.56 -14.43 -7.02
C ILE A 213 3.21 -15.00 -8.29
N ILE A 214 3.31 -14.20 -9.34
CA ILE A 214 4.00 -14.58 -10.57
C ILE A 214 5.53 -14.81 -10.36
N ILE A 215 6.14 -14.17 -9.35
CA ILE A 215 7.59 -14.23 -9.08
C ILE A 215 8.15 -15.66 -9.03
N PRO A 216 7.66 -16.56 -8.15
CA PRO A 216 8.23 -17.90 -8.03
C PRO A 216 8.02 -18.76 -9.30
N ILE A 217 6.93 -18.50 -10.04
CA ILE A 217 6.68 -19.19 -11.32
C ILE A 217 7.76 -18.81 -12.32
N PHE A 218 8.08 -17.51 -12.45
CA PHE A 218 9.15 -17.04 -13.31
C PHE A 218 10.54 -17.52 -12.83
N LEU A 219 10.82 -17.45 -11.54
CA LEU A 219 12.09 -17.95 -10.99
C LEU A 219 12.31 -19.43 -11.33
N LYS A 220 11.26 -20.25 -11.29
CA LYS A 220 11.35 -21.68 -11.64
C LYS A 220 11.48 -21.88 -13.14
N LEU A 221 10.72 -21.16 -13.95
CA LEU A 221 10.81 -21.18 -15.41
C LEU A 221 12.24 -20.87 -15.85
N PHE A 222 12.85 -19.81 -15.32
CA PHE A 222 14.22 -19.42 -15.63
C PHE A 222 15.25 -20.50 -15.28
N LYS A 223 15.14 -21.11 -14.12
CA LYS A 223 16.08 -22.16 -13.67
C LYS A 223 16.04 -23.39 -14.58
N GLN A 224 14.88 -23.71 -15.17
CA GLN A 224 14.73 -24.87 -16.03
C GLN A 224 15.18 -24.60 -17.49
N GLN A 225 15.07 -23.35 -17.96
CA GLN A 225 15.26 -23.00 -19.37
C GLN A 225 16.68 -22.48 -19.70
N GLN A 226 17.63 -22.52 -18.76
CA GLN A 226 18.99 -21.98 -18.98
C GLN A 226 19.74 -22.54 -20.21
N ASN A 227 19.27 -23.64 -20.82
CA ASN A 227 19.95 -24.35 -21.88
C ASN A 227 19.22 -24.44 -23.24
N LEU A 228 18.02 -23.82 -23.35
CA LEU A 228 17.19 -23.97 -24.55
C LEU A 228 16.90 -22.61 -25.19
N TYR A 229 17.66 -22.29 -26.24
CA TYR A 229 17.40 -21.12 -27.08
C TYR A 229 16.79 -21.60 -28.40
N ASN A 230 15.51 -21.30 -28.65
CA ASN A 230 14.87 -21.53 -29.92
C ASN A 230 14.22 -20.22 -30.42
N ASP A 231 14.42 -19.90 -31.72
CA ASP A 231 13.88 -18.70 -32.35
C ASP A 231 12.41 -18.86 -32.80
N SER A 232 11.87 -20.08 -32.70
CA SER A 232 10.54 -20.43 -33.16
C SER A 232 9.48 -20.17 -32.04
N PHE A 233 8.44 -19.41 -32.39
CA PHE A 233 7.29 -19.17 -31.50
C PHE A 233 6.61 -20.48 -31.04
N LEU A 234 6.44 -21.42 -31.97
CA LEU A 234 5.75 -22.70 -31.69
C LEU A 234 6.53 -23.54 -30.66
N GLU A 235 7.83 -23.62 -30.82
CA GLU A 235 8.71 -24.37 -29.90
C GLU A 235 8.71 -23.75 -28.50
N ASN A 236 8.78 -22.44 -28.42
CA ASN A 236 8.68 -21.71 -27.15
C ASN A 236 7.32 -21.92 -26.46
N LEU A 237 6.23 -21.94 -27.24
CA LEU A 237 4.89 -22.22 -26.71
C LEU A 237 4.76 -23.65 -26.21
N LEU A 238 5.25 -24.64 -26.99
CA LEU A 238 5.25 -26.06 -26.58
C LEU A 238 6.07 -26.24 -25.31
N TYR A 239 7.24 -25.63 -25.25
CA TYR A 239 8.07 -25.64 -24.03
C TYR A 239 7.34 -25.08 -22.82
N PHE A 240 6.61 -23.96 -22.97
CA PHE A 240 5.83 -23.36 -21.88
C PHE A 240 4.67 -24.28 -21.44
N LEU A 241 4.01 -24.95 -22.39
CA LEU A 241 2.96 -25.94 -22.07
C LEU A 241 3.55 -27.17 -21.33
N ASP A 242 4.71 -27.66 -21.75
CA ASP A 242 5.42 -28.72 -21.05
C ASP A 242 5.89 -28.28 -19.66
N PHE A 243 6.35 -27.04 -19.50
CA PHE A 243 6.65 -26.46 -18.20
C PHE A 243 5.43 -26.48 -17.27
N ILE A 244 4.26 -26.04 -17.75
CA ILE A 244 3.02 -26.05 -16.97
C ILE A 244 2.67 -27.48 -16.59
N LYS A 245 2.69 -28.44 -17.52
CA LYS A 245 2.38 -29.85 -17.29
C LYS A 245 3.29 -30.47 -16.23
N ASN A 246 4.60 -30.30 -16.39
CA ASN A 246 5.61 -30.89 -15.50
C ASN A 246 5.66 -30.21 -14.11
N ASN A 247 5.17 -29.00 -13.98
CA ASN A 247 5.16 -28.21 -12.75
C ASN A 247 3.74 -27.93 -12.23
N PHE A 248 2.76 -28.73 -12.66
CA PHE A 248 1.34 -28.51 -12.32
C PHE A 248 1.10 -28.35 -10.81
N LEU A 249 1.60 -29.26 -9.99
CA LEU A 249 1.44 -29.18 -8.53
C LEU A 249 2.10 -27.95 -7.91
N PHE A 250 3.22 -27.51 -8.48
CA PHE A 250 3.88 -26.29 -8.05
C PHE A 250 3.04 -25.05 -8.39
N ILE A 251 2.52 -24.94 -9.61
CA ILE A 251 1.66 -23.83 -10.08
C ILE A 251 0.34 -23.84 -9.31
N PHE A 252 -0.23 -25.01 -9.08
CA PHE A 252 -1.49 -25.19 -8.35
C PHE A 252 -1.45 -24.58 -6.93
N LYS A 253 -0.31 -24.68 -6.24
CA LYS A 253 -0.14 -24.01 -4.92
C LYS A 253 -0.36 -22.51 -5.00
N TYR A 254 0.10 -21.85 -6.06
CA TYR A 254 -0.07 -20.40 -6.24
C TYR A 254 -1.47 -20.03 -6.71
N ILE A 255 -2.15 -20.90 -7.44
CA ILE A 255 -3.58 -20.75 -7.76
C ILE A 255 -4.41 -20.76 -6.47
N ILE A 256 -4.07 -21.63 -5.50
CA ILE A 256 -4.74 -21.63 -4.19
C ILE A 256 -4.55 -20.29 -3.48
N LEU A 257 -3.35 -19.68 -3.52
CA LEU A 257 -3.12 -18.35 -2.93
C LEU A 257 -4.02 -17.28 -3.58
N LEU A 258 -4.16 -17.31 -4.91
CA LEU A 258 -5.08 -16.41 -5.62
C LEU A 258 -6.52 -16.60 -5.17
N LEU A 259 -6.98 -17.85 -5.05
CA LEU A 259 -8.34 -18.16 -4.58
C LEU A 259 -8.59 -17.67 -3.16
N ILE A 260 -7.63 -17.87 -2.23
CA ILE A 260 -7.71 -17.34 -0.86
C ILE A 260 -7.87 -15.82 -0.89
N GLY A 261 -7.07 -15.13 -1.70
CA GLY A 261 -7.15 -13.68 -1.84
C GLY A 261 -8.50 -13.22 -2.40
N PHE A 262 -9.01 -13.86 -3.45
CA PHE A 262 -10.33 -13.54 -4.03
C PHE A 262 -11.48 -13.79 -3.06
N ILE A 263 -11.48 -14.91 -2.34
CA ILE A 263 -12.51 -15.25 -1.36
C ILE A 263 -12.50 -14.22 -0.22
N SER A 264 -11.33 -13.92 0.33
CA SER A 264 -11.17 -12.93 1.39
C SER A 264 -11.57 -11.52 0.95
N PHE A 265 -11.20 -11.13 -0.27
CA PHE A 265 -11.57 -9.85 -0.85
C PHE A 265 -13.10 -9.72 -1.02
N ASN A 266 -13.76 -10.72 -1.63
CA ASN A 266 -15.20 -10.72 -1.80
C ASN A 266 -15.96 -10.75 -0.45
N TRP A 267 -15.40 -11.44 0.55
CA TRP A 267 -15.96 -11.44 1.89
C TRP A 267 -16.02 -10.02 2.49
N ASN A 268 -14.97 -9.23 2.33
CA ASN A 268 -14.94 -7.85 2.80
C ASN A 268 -15.77 -6.87 1.97
N LEU A 269 -15.81 -7.05 0.64
CA LEU A 269 -16.57 -6.17 -0.23
C LEU A 269 -18.09 -6.29 -0.02
N ASN A 270 -18.57 -7.50 0.20
CA ASN A 270 -20.00 -7.80 0.11
C ASN A 270 -20.53 -8.61 1.30
N ILE A 271 -19.96 -9.78 1.59
CA ILE A 271 -20.58 -10.74 2.52
C ILE A 271 -20.64 -10.16 3.94
N ARG A 272 -19.52 -9.70 4.47
CA ARG A 272 -19.43 -9.14 5.82
C ARG A 272 -20.25 -7.87 5.99
N PRO A 273 -20.12 -6.83 5.12
CA PRO A 273 -20.97 -5.64 5.22
C PRO A 273 -22.45 -5.99 5.13
N LYS A 274 -22.83 -6.88 4.22
CA LYS A 274 -24.20 -7.29 4.02
C LYS A 274 -24.80 -7.95 5.28
N SER A 275 -24.07 -8.90 5.88
CA SER A 275 -24.55 -9.59 7.08
C SER A 275 -24.81 -8.65 8.27
N ILE A 276 -23.99 -7.59 8.42
CA ILE A 276 -24.13 -6.65 9.53
C ILE A 276 -25.18 -5.59 9.21
N ILE A 277 -25.11 -4.95 8.05
CA ILE A 277 -26.01 -3.85 7.66
C ILE A 277 -27.45 -4.35 7.52
N CYS A 278 -27.64 -5.51 6.89
CA CYS A 278 -29.00 -6.03 6.67
C CYS A 278 -29.68 -6.41 7.99
N LYS A 279 -28.92 -6.93 8.96
CA LYS A 279 -29.43 -7.16 10.32
C LYS A 279 -29.86 -5.85 10.98
N TYR A 280 -29.06 -4.78 10.82
CA TYR A 280 -29.38 -3.46 11.38
C TYR A 280 -30.61 -2.83 10.72
N ILE A 281 -30.72 -2.92 9.38
CA ILE A 281 -31.85 -2.38 8.63
C ILE A 281 -33.15 -3.12 9.01
N SER A 282 -33.12 -4.46 9.13
CA SER A 282 -34.30 -5.24 9.50
C SER A 282 -34.89 -4.82 10.87
N GLN A 283 -34.04 -4.32 11.76
CA GLN A 283 -34.47 -3.82 13.08
C GLN A 283 -35.04 -2.39 13.04
N LYS A 284 -34.66 -1.57 12.03
CA LYS A 284 -35.04 -0.14 11.95
C LYS A 284 -36.04 0.21 10.83
N ILE A 285 -36.53 -0.76 10.06
CA ILE A 285 -37.39 -0.53 8.87
C ILE A 285 -38.63 0.34 9.15
N ASN A 286 -39.15 0.37 10.36
CA ASN A 286 -40.38 1.08 10.69
C ASN A 286 -40.24 2.61 10.80
N SER A 287 -39.02 3.17 10.90
CA SER A 287 -38.82 4.61 11.14
C SER A 287 -38.25 5.41 9.97
N HIS A 288 -37.55 4.80 9.00
CA HIS A 288 -36.81 5.54 7.94
C HIS A 288 -36.76 4.85 6.58
N LYS A 289 -37.91 4.45 6.00
CA LYS A 289 -37.98 3.70 4.73
C LYS A 289 -37.24 4.33 3.55
N ASN A 290 -37.25 5.63 3.40
CA ASN A 290 -36.66 6.32 2.24
C ASN A 290 -35.12 6.46 2.34
N GLN A 291 -34.59 6.55 3.54
CA GLN A 291 -33.15 6.77 3.76
C GLN A 291 -32.30 5.53 3.45
N PHE A 292 -32.87 4.33 3.59
CA PHE A 292 -32.20 3.04 3.39
C PHE A 292 -32.66 2.30 2.12
N TYR A 293 -33.32 2.99 1.17
CA TYR A 293 -33.95 2.34 0.02
C TYR A 293 -32.94 1.47 -0.77
N HIS A 294 -31.81 2.02 -1.19
CA HIS A 294 -30.81 1.28 -1.98
C HIS A 294 -30.15 0.14 -1.19
N LEU A 295 -29.91 0.33 0.10
CA LEU A 295 -29.38 -0.72 0.96
C LEU A 295 -30.38 -1.85 1.18
N ASN A 296 -31.67 -1.52 1.30
CA ASN A 296 -32.74 -2.52 1.41
C ASN A 296 -32.83 -3.38 0.13
N LEU A 297 -32.73 -2.77 -1.06
CA LEU A 297 -32.67 -3.51 -2.32
C LEU A 297 -31.46 -4.46 -2.38
N LEU A 298 -30.28 -4.00 -1.93
CA LEU A 298 -29.06 -4.83 -1.84
C LEU A 298 -29.22 -5.99 -0.85
N CYS A 299 -29.87 -5.74 0.28
CA CYS A 299 -30.15 -6.77 1.28
C CYS A 299 -31.09 -7.87 0.75
N ASN A 300 -32.10 -7.47 -0.01
CA ASN A 300 -33.11 -8.39 -0.58
C ASN A 300 -32.68 -9.02 -1.92
N ASN A 301 -31.45 -8.83 -2.38
CA ASN A 301 -30.95 -9.30 -3.69
C ASN A 301 -31.79 -8.81 -4.88
N GLN A 302 -32.47 -7.69 -4.73
CA GLN A 302 -33.24 -7.08 -5.82
C GLN A 302 -32.33 -6.33 -6.78
N LYS A 303 -32.75 -6.19 -8.05
CA LYS A 303 -31.98 -5.39 -9.03
C LYS A 303 -31.78 -3.97 -8.53
N ASN A 304 -30.51 -3.56 -8.41
CA ASN A 304 -30.10 -2.25 -7.96
C ASN A 304 -28.97 -1.74 -8.86
N GLU A 305 -28.76 -0.43 -8.90
CA GLU A 305 -27.62 0.22 -9.58
C GLU A 305 -26.25 -0.20 -9.00
N PHE A 306 -26.23 -0.78 -7.81
CA PHE A 306 -25.04 -1.15 -7.08
C PHE A 306 -24.88 -2.67 -6.99
N ASN A 307 -23.72 -3.19 -7.37
CA ASN A 307 -23.44 -4.62 -7.30
C ASN A 307 -23.02 -5.07 -5.88
N THR A 308 -22.46 -4.16 -5.09
CA THR A 308 -21.96 -4.43 -3.72
C THR A 308 -22.25 -3.27 -2.80
N ILE A 309 -22.27 -3.53 -1.49
CA ILE A 309 -22.39 -2.48 -0.47
C ILE A 309 -21.19 -1.51 -0.55
N TYR A 310 -20.00 -2.02 -0.84
CA TYR A 310 -18.81 -1.18 -1.01
C TYR A 310 -19.00 -0.18 -2.16
N ASN A 311 -19.49 -0.62 -3.33
CA ASN A 311 -19.75 0.27 -4.46
C ASN A 311 -20.81 1.33 -4.13
N TYR A 312 -21.86 0.93 -3.39
CA TYR A 312 -22.87 1.87 -2.91
C TYR A 312 -22.21 2.97 -2.05
N ILE A 313 -21.41 2.58 -1.04
CA ILE A 313 -20.75 3.53 -0.15
C ILE A 313 -19.82 4.45 -0.92
N GLN A 314 -18.98 3.93 -1.79
CA GLN A 314 -18.01 4.71 -2.58
C GLN A 314 -18.70 5.72 -3.49
N LYS A 315 -19.78 5.35 -4.17
CA LYS A 315 -20.52 6.24 -5.07
C LYS A 315 -21.35 7.26 -4.29
N TYR A 316 -22.09 6.81 -3.28
CA TYR A 316 -23.06 7.65 -2.57
C TYR A 316 -22.41 8.66 -1.62
N TYR A 317 -21.45 8.22 -0.81
CA TYR A 317 -20.81 9.07 0.21
C TYR A 317 -19.61 9.85 -0.31
N TRP A 318 -18.79 9.26 -1.17
CA TRP A 318 -17.56 9.89 -1.65
C TRP A 318 -17.56 10.25 -3.12
N GLY A 319 -18.61 9.94 -3.87
CA GLY A 319 -18.70 10.26 -5.29
C GLY A 319 -17.64 9.57 -6.16
N VAL A 320 -17.07 8.46 -5.68
CA VAL A 320 -16.06 7.68 -6.41
C VAL A 320 -16.73 6.90 -7.52
N THR A 321 -16.61 7.41 -8.74
CA THR A 321 -17.14 6.77 -9.96
C THR A 321 -16.19 6.99 -11.12
N LEU A 322 -16.37 6.21 -12.19
CA LEU A 322 -15.57 6.36 -13.40
C LEU A 322 -15.53 7.82 -13.88
N PHE A 323 -14.33 8.33 -14.07
CA PHE A 323 -14.03 9.67 -14.60
C PHE A 323 -14.64 10.86 -13.81
N ASN A 324 -15.22 10.64 -12.63
CA ASN A 324 -15.84 11.73 -11.87
C ASN A 324 -14.85 12.83 -11.46
N GLN A 325 -13.59 12.49 -11.26
CA GLN A 325 -12.53 13.44 -10.91
C GLN A 325 -12.22 14.48 -11.99
N TYR A 326 -12.60 14.24 -13.26
CA TYR A 326 -12.39 15.17 -14.37
C TYR A 326 -13.48 16.24 -14.52
N ARG A 327 -14.47 16.25 -13.64
CA ARG A 327 -15.44 17.35 -13.60
C ARG A 327 -14.76 18.65 -13.21
N ILE A 328 -15.20 19.79 -13.80
CA ILE A 328 -14.61 21.13 -13.62
C ILE A 328 -14.41 21.48 -12.14
N LYS A 329 -15.37 21.12 -11.27
CA LYS A 329 -15.30 21.38 -9.82
C LYS A 329 -14.10 20.73 -9.11
N TYR A 330 -13.50 19.67 -9.70
CA TYR A 330 -12.37 18.96 -9.10
C TYR A 330 -11.04 19.22 -9.81
N ILE A 331 -11.01 20.11 -10.83
CA ILE A 331 -9.82 20.33 -11.66
C ILE A 331 -8.61 20.81 -10.83
N HIS A 332 -8.86 21.61 -9.79
CA HIS A 332 -7.83 22.08 -8.87
C HIS A 332 -7.09 20.94 -8.15
N LYS A 333 -7.77 19.80 -7.91
CA LYS A 333 -7.18 18.62 -7.27
C LYS A 333 -6.09 17.96 -8.14
N HIS A 334 -6.16 18.14 -9.48
CA HIS A 334 -5.17 17.59 -10.39
C HIS A 334 -3.78 18.23 -10.23
N PHE A 335 -3.69 19.49 -9.79
CA PHE A 335 -2.40 20.13 -9.53
C PHE A 335 -1.60 19.42 -8.44
N TYR A 336 -2.27 18.93 -7.40
CA TYR A 336 -1.62 18.22 -6.30
C TYR A 336 -1.19 16.79 -6.69
N GLY A 337 -1.97 16.14 -7.55
CA GLY A 337 -1.65 14.81 -8.06
C GLY A 337 -0.69 14.80 -9.24
N LEU A 338 -0.37 15.96 -9.85
CA LEU A 338 0.41 16.04 -11.08
C LEU A 338 1.81 15.41 -10.92
N ILE A 339 2.59 15.89 -9.94
CA ILE A 339 3.96 15.43 -9.74
C ILE A 339 4.01 13.93 -9.39
N PRO A 340 3.20 13.40 -8.45
CA PRO A 340 3.15 11.96 -8.19
C PRO A 340 2.81 11.13 -9.42
N ASN A 341 1.89 11.60 -10.27
CA ASN A 341 1.52 10.85 -11.46
C ASN A 341 2.59 10.92 -12.55
N ILE A 342 3.32 12.03 -12.69
CA ILE A 342 4.51 12.10 -13.53
C ILE A 342 5.57 11.11 -13.04
N LEU A 343 5.79 11.04 -11.72
CA LEU A 343 6.69 10.07 -11.12
C LEU A 343 6.20 8.64 -11.37
N GLY A 344 4.90 8.39 -11.26
CA GLY A 344 4.29 7.10 -11.60
C GLY A 344 4.53 6.69 -13.05
N LEU A 345 4.32 7.60 -13.99
CA LEU A 345 4.64 7.37 -15.41
C LEU A 345 6.14 7.08 -15.62
N TYR A 346 7.01 7.81 -14.93
CA TYR A 346 8.45 7.58 -14.98
C TYR A 346 8.84 6.17 -14.53
N ILE A 347 8.27 5.70 -13.42
CA ILE A 347 8.49 4.33 -12.91
C ILE A 347 8.01 3.27 -13.90
N ILE A 348 6.82 3.47 -14.47
CA ILE A 348 6.26 2.61 -15.51
C ILE A 348 7.19 2.58 -16.72
N TYR A 349 7.56 3.73 -17.26
CA TYR A 349 8.46 3.83 -18.41
C TYR A 349 9.80 3.14 -18.15
N LYS A 350 10.45 3.43 -17.03
CA LYS A 350 11.75 2.86 -16.65
C LYS A 350 11.67 1.34 -16.48
N SER A 351 10.56 0.84 -15.92
CA SER A 351 10.33 -0.60 -15.79
C SER A 351 10.10 -1.26 -17.14
N PHE A 352 9.30 -0.64 -18.00
CA PHE A 352 9.04 -1.16 -19.33
C PHE A 352 10.27 -1.11 -20.25
N SER A 353 11.12 -0.09 -20.14
CA SER A 353 12.31 0.04 -21.00
C SER A 353 13.36 -1.06 -20.80
N LEU A 354 13.28 -1.80 -19.69
CA LEU A 354 14.17 -2.93 -19.42
C LEU A 354 13.84 -4.18 -20.25
N PHE A 355 12.58 -4.35 -20.65
CA PHE A 355 12.14 -5.58 -21.28
C PHE A 355 12.24 -5.51 -22.82
N ASN A 356 12.66 -6.61 -23.43
CA ASN A 356 12.69 -6.74 -24.88
C ASN A 356 11.35 -7.27 -25.42
N TYR A 357 10.42 -6.35 -25.74
CA TYR A 357 9.08 -6.72 -26.21
C TYR A 357 9.05 -7.57 -27.49
N LYS A 358 10.05 -7.44 -28.35
CA LYS A 358 10.13 -8.26 -29.57
C LYS A 358 10.19 -9.75 -29.24
N GLU A 359 10.86 -10.09 -28.14
CA GLU A 359 10.95 -11.46 -27.65
C GLU A 359 9.65 -11.94 -26.99
N LEU A 360 8.87 -11.05 -26.41
CA LEU A 360 7.54 -11.38 -25.87
C LEU A 360 6.60 -11.86 -26.99
N PHE A 361 6.62 -11.20 -28.14
CA PHE A 361 5.82 -11.60 -29.31
C PHE A 361 6.25 -12.95 -29.89
N LYS A 362 7.49 -13.35 -29.68
CA LYS A 362 7.99 -14.68 -30.02
C LYS A 362 7.73 -15.74 -28.96
N PHE A 363 7.00 -15.38 -27.90
CA PHE A 363 6.80 -16.20 -26.69
C PHE A 363 8.11 -16.64 -26.02
N ASN A 364 9.21 -15.94 -26.31
CA ASN A 364 10.51 -16.17 -25.69
C ASN A 364 10.59 -15.41 -24.36
N LEU A 365 9.93 -15.95 -23.35
CA LEU A 365 9.80 -15.32 -22.04
C LEU A 365 11.15 -15.10 -21.35
N ILE A 366 12.17 -15.84 -21.73
CA ILE A 366 13.51 -15.72 -21.15
C ILE A 366 14.25 -14.56 -21.74
N ASN A 367 14.34 -14.48 -23.07
CA ASN A 367 15.01 -13.36 -23.72
C ASN A 367 14.24 -12.05 -23.49
N PHE A 368 12.92 -12.12 -23.24
CA PHE A 368 12.13 -10.99 -22.77
C PHE A 368 12.61 -10.45 -21.42
N LEU A 369 13.02 -11.34 -20.51
CA LEU A 369 13.39 -11.01 -19.15
C LEU A 369 14.91 -10.93 -18.92
N ILE A 370 15.73 -11.42 -19.85
CA ILE A 370 17.18 -11.20 -19.83
C ILE A 370 17.47 -9.85 -20.49
N LEU A 371 17.95 -8.92 -19.67
CA LEU A 371 18.36 -7.59 -20.13
C LEU A 371 19.39 -7.67 -21.25
N LYS A 372 19.39 -6.70 -22.16
CA LYS A 372 20.48 -6.47 -23.12
C LYS A 372 21.79 -6.56 -22.37
N LYS A 373 22.59 -7.58 -22.76
CA LYS A 373 23.97 -7.75 -22.27
C LYS A 373 24.75 -6.48 -22.56
N GLU A 374 25.25 -5.80 -21.55
CA GLU A 374 26.50 -5.05 -21.70
C GLU A 374 27.62 -6.09 -21.81
N ASP A 375 28.19 -6.16 -22.97
CA ASP A 375 29.37 -6.98 -23.26
C ASP A 375 30.56 -6.41 -22.52
N ASN A 376 30.79 -6.90 -21.28
CA ASN A 376 32.13 -6.89 -20.67
C ASN A 376 32.04 -7.60 -19.31
N ASP A 377 32.56 -8.83 -19.25
CA ASP A 377 33.54 -9.25 -18.24
C ASP A 377 33.69 -10.78 -18.21
N LYS A 378 34.85 -11.24 -18.64
CA LYS A 378 35.38 -12.58 -18.35
C LYS A 378 35.71 -12.65 -16.84
N LYS A 379 34.80 -13.07 -16.00
CA LYS A 379 35.03 -13.36 -14.58
C LYS A 379 34.62 -14.80 -14.24
N ASN A 380 35.31 -15.40 -13.26
CA ASN A 380 35.18 -16.77 -12.79
C ASN A 380 33.73 -17.32 -12.73
N ASN A 381 33.50 -18.54 -13.23
CA ASN A 381 32.17 -19.18 -13.37
C ASN A 381 31.26 -19.11 -12.16
N LYS A 382 31.73 -19.21 -10.91
CA LYS A 382 30.91 -19.13 -9.69
C LYS A 382 30.39 -17.72 -9.41
N SER A 383 31.17 -16.67 -9.72
CA SER A 383 30.75 -15.28 -9.53
C SER A 383 29.71 -14.88 -10.59
N ILE A 384 29.83 -15.40 -11.80
CA ILE A 384 28.89 -15.20 -12.91
C ILE A 384 27.52 -15.81 -12.60
N GLN A 385 27.49 -17.02 -12.01
CA GLN A 385 26.23 -17.70 -11.66
C GLN A 385 25.45 -16.91 -10.59
N LYS A 386 26.14 -16.43 -9.54
CA LYS A 386 25.52 -15.61 -8.49
C LYS A 386 25.00 -14.27 -9.00
N ILE A 387 25.70 -13.66 -9.97
CA ILE A 387 25.25 -12.42 -10.62
C ILE A 387 23.98 -12.68 -11.43
N LYS A 388 23.94 -13.77 -12.22
CA LYS A 388 22.74 -14.16 -12.98
C LYS A 388 21.54 -14.45 -12.09
N ASP A 389 21.72 -15.16 -10.96
CA ASP A 389 20.62 -15.47 -10.03
C ASP A 389 20.02 -14.20 -9.42
N ASN A 390 20.84 -13.21 -9.07
CA ASN A 390 20.35 -11.94 -8.54
C ASN A 390 19.63 -11.12 -9.63
N GLU A 391 20.11 -11.15 -10.87
CA GLU A 391 19.47 -10.48 -12.00
C GLU A 391 18.08 -11.08 -12.30
N ILE A 392 17.98 -12.40 -12.29
CA ILE A 392 16.69 -13.11 -12.46
C ILE A 392 15.70 -12.71 -11.37
N LYS A 393 16.13 -12.69 -10.10
CA LYS A 393 15.28 -12.26 -8.97
C LYS A 393 14.81 -10.81 -9.14
N ARG A 394 15.70 -9.93 -9.52
CA ARG A 394 15.40 -8.52 -9.80
C ARG A 394 14.34 -8.39 -10.90
N ASN A 395 14.53 -9.09 -12.02
CA ASN A 395 13.63 -9.01 -13.17
C ASN A 395 12.25 -9.61 -12.87
N ALA A 396 12.19 -10.73 -12.13
CA ALA A 396 10.94 -11.30 -11.65
C ALA A 396 10.19 -10.35 -10.71
N PHE A 397 10.90 -9.67 -9.79
CA PHE A 397 10.33 -8.64 -8.92
C PHE A 397 9.78 -7.46 -9.74
N ILE A 398 10.55 -6.95 -10.71
CA ILE A 398 10.13 -5.83 -11.55
C ILE A 398 8.88 -6.22 -12.34
N LEU A 399 8.79 -7.44 -12.88
CA LEU A 399 7.61 -7.89 -13.61
C LEU A 399 6.36 -7.94 -12.74
N GLY A 400 6.43 -8.56 -11.57
CA GLY A 400 5.32 -8.56 -10.62
C GLY A 400 4.94 -7.15 -10.16
N GLY A 401 5.96 -6.32 -9.89
CA GLY A 401 5.80 -4.94 -9.46
C GLY A 401 5.18 -4.03 -10.51
N ILE A 402 5.55 -4.18 -11.79
CA ILE A 402 4.99 -3.33 -12.86
C ILE A 402 3.51 -3.66 -13.13
N ILE A 403 3.14 -4.93 -13.06
CA ILE A 403 1.73 -5.33 -13.21
C ILE A 403 0.91 -4.68 -12.08
N ASN A 404 1.38 -4.80 -10.84
CA ASN A 404 0.73 -4.18 -9.69
C ASN A 404 0.64 -2.66 -9.84
N PHE A 405 1.77 -2.01 -10.09
CA PHE A 405 1.86 -0.56 -10.17
C PHE A 405 1.06 0.02 -11.33
N PHE A 406 1.03 -0.66 -12.48
CA PHE A 406 0.25 -0.24 -13.64
C PHE A 406 -1.27 -0.32 -13.36
N ILE A 407 -1.75 -1.41 -12.78
CA ILE A 407 -3.16 -1.53 -12.38
C ILE A 407 -3.53 -0.43 -11.38
N LEU A 408 -2.67 -0.18 -10.38
CA LEU A 408 -2.86 0.88 -9.40
C LEU A 408 -2.92 2.26 -10.06
N PHE A 409 -1.99 2.55 -10.98
CA PHE A 409 -1.91 3.79 -11.74
C PHE A 409 -3.18 4.03 -12.57
N VAL A 410 -3.61 3.02 -13.33
CA VAL A 410 -4.84 3.10 -14.14
C VAL A 410 -6.08 3.29 -13.25
N THR A 411 -6.13 2.60 -12.10
CA THR A 411 -7.24 2.74 -11.14
C THR A 411 -7.32 4.17 -10.61
N ILE A 412 -6.19 4.80 -10.30
CA ILE A 412 -6.15 6.20 -9.84
C ILE A 412 -6.60 7.14 -10.96
N LEU A 413 -6.16 6.94 -12.18
CA LEU A 413 -6.55 7.81 -13.30
C LEU A 413 -8.03 7.69 -13.66
N ILE A 414 -8.65 6.52 -13.53
CA ILE A 414 -10.00 6.28 -14.05
C ILE A 414 -11.06 6.39 -12.95
N ILE A 415 -10.79 5.90 -11.75
CA ILE A 415 -11.81 5.68 -10.70
C ILE A 415 -11.58 6.57 -9.49
N ALA A 416 -10.37 6.53 -8.93
CA ALA A 416 -10.04 7.20 -7.68
C ALA A 416 -9.72 8.69 -7.89
N TYR A 417 -9.72 9.46 -6.82
CA TYR A 417 -9.24 10.85 -6.91
C TYR A 417 -7.72 10.89 -7.04
N ILE A 418 -7.24 11.74 -7.95
CA ILE A 418 -5.82 11.86 -8.28
C ILE A 418 -4.96 12.28 -7.08
N THR A 419 -5.54 12.97 -6.11
CA THR A 419 -4.88 13.37 -4.85
C THR A 419 -4.40 12.19 -4.01
N ILE A 420 -5.04 11.02 -4.15
CA ILE A 420 -4.66 9.80 -3.43
C ILE A 420 -3.36 9.18 -3.97
N SER A 421 -2.88 9.62 -5.14
CA SER A 421 -1.68 9.06 -5.79
C SER A 421 -0.45 9.07 -4.87
N ASN A 422 -0.19 10.17 -4.17
CA ASN A 422 0.91 10.24 -3.19
C ASN A 422 0.85 9.12 -2.16
N ARG A 423 -0.32 8.91 -1.58
CA ARG A 423 -0.57 7.93 -0.54
C ARG A 423 -0.37 6.50 -1.04
N LEU A 424 -0.87 6.20 -2.24
CA LEU A 424 -0.83 4.85 -2.80
C LEU A 424 0.54 4.49 -3.39
N TYR A 425 1.18 5.41 -4.13
CA TYR A 425 2.48 5.12 -4.75
C TYR A 425 3.59 4.99 -3.70
N CYS A 426 3.55 5.78 -2.62
CA CYS A 426 4.51 5.68 -1.52
C CYS A 426 4.41 4.35 -0.73
N GLY A 427 3.32 3.61 -0.88
CA GLY A 427 3.15 2.26 -0.36
C GLY A 427 3.56 1.16 -1.33
N HIS A 428 4.36 1.44 -2.37
CA HIS A 428 4.73 0.45 -3.35
C HIS A 428 6.25 0.27 -3.47
N PRO A 429 6.81 -0.95 -3.28
CA PRO A 429 8.26 -1.17 -3.21
C PRO A 429 9.00 -0.92 -4.52
N LEU A 430 8.33 -1.06 -5.69
CA LEU A 430 8.92 -0.77 -7.01
C LEU A 430 9.34 0.70 -7.14
N LEU A 431 8.59 1.62 -6.50
CA LEU A 431 8.95 3.04 -6.45
C LEU A 431 10.36 3.22 -5.87
N TYR A 432 10.60 2.67 -4.70
CA TYR A 432 11.89 2.81 -4.00
C TYR A 432 13.02 2.13 -4.76
N PHE A 433 12.76 0.98 -5.37
CA PHE A 433 13.76 0.29 -6.20
C PHE A 433 14.31 1.20 -7.30
N TRP A 434 13.44 1.87 -8.07
CA TRP A 434 13.86 2.72 -9.16
C TRP A 434 14.45 4.06 -8.74
N LEU A 435 13.87 4.70 -7.72
CA LEU A 435 14.34 6.00 -7.26
C LEU A 435 15.72 5.93 -6.60
N VAL A 436 16.01 4.80 -5.95
CA VAL A 436 17.32 4.58 -5.31
C VAL A 436 18.45 4.63 -6.33
N GLU A 437 18.26 4.12 -7.54
CA GLU A 437 19.30 4.15 -8.59
C GLU A 437 19.65 5.59 -9.00
N ASP A 438 18.63 6.42 -9.26
CA ASP A 438 18.83 7.81 -9.65
C ASP A 438 19.47 8.65 -8.54
N VAL A 439 19.01 8.45 -7.29
CA VAL A 439 19.55 9.16 -6.12
C VAL A 439 20.99 8.71 -5.83
N TYR A 440 21.27 7.41 -5.97
CA TYR A 440 22.60 6.87 -5.79
C TYR A 440 23.58 7.49 -6.81
N GLU A 441 23.21 7.54 -8.10
CA GLU A 441 23.99 8.13 -9.15
C GLU A 441 24.27 9.62 -8.87
N TYR A 442 23.27 10.37 -8.43
CA TYR A 442 23.44 11.77 -8.03
C TYR A 442 24.46 11.93 -6.89
N ILE A 443 24.34 11.12 -5.84
CA ILE A 443 25.26 11.21 -4.68
C ILE A 443 26.69 10.87 -5.07
N GLN A 444 26.89 9.93 -6.02
CA GLN A 444 28.22 9.52 -6.47
C GLN A 444 28.87 10.51 -7.43
N THR A 445 28.08 11.08 -8.34
CA THR A 445 28.62 11.87 -9.46
C THR A 445 28.36 13.37 -9.35
N GLY A 446 27.38 13.79 -8.57
CA GLY A 446 26.88 15.16 -8.50
C GLY A 446 26.17 15.64 -9.79
N LYS A 447 26.08 14.81 -10.82
CA LYS A 447 25.64 15.21 -12.19
C LYS A 447 24.21 14.80 -12.52
N ASN A 448 23.63 13.82 -11.83
CA ASN A 448 22.27 13.37 -12.11
C ASN A 448 21.22 14.30 -11.50
N LEU A 449 20.77 15.30 -12.28
CA LEU A 449 19.74 16.25 -11.86
C LEU A 449 18.44 15.56 -11.40
N LYS A 450 18.08 14.40 -11.99
CA LYS A 450 16.88 13.65 -11.58
C LYS A 450 16.97 13.20 -10.13
N GLY A 451 18.11 12.65 -9.71
CA GLY A 451 18.34 12.22 -8.33
C GLY A 451 18.20 13.39 -7.34
N PHE A 452 18.73 14.56 -7.68
CA PHE A 452 18.55 15.77 -6.88
C PHE A 452 17.07 16.19 -6.77
N LEU A 453 16.34 16.22 -7.90
CA LEU A 453 14.92 16.58 -7.92
C LEU A 453 14.06 15.62 -7.13
N ILE A 454 14.39 14.32 -7.14
CA ILE A 454 13.71 13.30 -6.34
C ILE A 454 13.90 13.60 -4.84
N ILE A 455 15.12 13.86 -4.38
CA ILE A 455 15.39 14.19 -2.98
C ILE A 455 14.60 15.45 -2.58
N LEU A 456 14.69 16.50 -3.40
CA LEU A 456 14.00 17.76 -3.13
C LEU A 456 12.49 17.57 -3.04
N PHE A 457 11.91 16.84 -4.00
CA PHE A 457 10.48 16.53 -4.01
C PHE A 457 10.07 15.72 -2.77
N PHE A 458 10.80 14.67 -2.43
CA PHE A 458 10.47 13.83 -1.28
C PHE A 458 10.50 14.61 0.01
N ILE A 459 11.53 15.40 0.27
CA ILE A 459 11.63 16.20 1.48
C ILE A 459 10.56 17.30 1.51
N SER A 460 10.44 18.11 0.45
CA SER A 460 9.49 19.23 0.45
C SER A 460 8.03 18.77 0.55
N PHE A 461 7.64 17.76 -0.24
CA PHE A 461 6.27 17.24 -0.22
C PHE A 461 5.92 16.45 1.02
N SER A 462 6.89 15.86 1.71
CA SER A 462 6.62 15.24 3.01
C SER A 462 6.15 16.28 4.04
N PHE A 463 6.74 17.47 4.07
CA PHE A 463 6.28 18.57 4.91
C PHE A 463 4.96 19.17 4.43
N VAL A 464 4.80 19.35 3.11
CA VAL A 464 3.55 19.81 2.52
C VAL A 464 2.39 18.86 2.88
N SER A 465 2.59 17.56 2.78
CA SER A 465 1.54 16.58 3.14
C SER A 465 1.17 16.64 4.62
N CYS A 466 2.14 16.91 5.49
CA CYS A 466 1.88 17.15 6.92
C CYS A 466 1.03 18.41 7.13
N LEU A 467 1.34 19.52 6.45
CA LEU A 467 0.54 20.74 6.51
C LEU A 467 -0.91 20.48 6.10
N PHE A 468 -1.12 19.72 5.05
CA PHE A 468 -2.47 19.42 4.55
C PHE A 468 -3.24 18.49 5.49
N GLN A 469 -2.60 17.48 6.06
CA GLN A 469 -3.24 16.54 6.98
C GLN A 469 -3.62 17.23 8.31
N VAL A 470 -2.74 18.07 8.83
CA VAL A 470 -2.96 18.79 10.07
C VAL A 470 -3.89 19.97 9.84
N GLY A 471 -3.81 20.54 8.65
CA GLY A 471 -4.37 21.81 8.30
C GLY A 471 -5.71 21.80 7.61
N SER A 472 -6.37 20.66 7.46
CA SER A 472 -7.72 20.56 6.87
C SER A 472 -7.92 21.29 5.52
N PHE A 473 -6.94 21.26 4.64
CA PHE A 473 -7.22 21.59 3.25
C PHE A 473 -7.97 20.40 2.61
N ASP A 474 -9.11 20.70 1.97
CA ASP A 474 -9.95 19.72 1.25
C ASP A 474 -9.15 19.00 0.16
N PHE A 475 -8.53 17.87 0.52
CA PHE A 475 -7.90 16.95 -0.43
C PHE A 475 -8.82 15.82 -0.90
N MET A 476 -10.05 15.77 -0.40
CA MET A 476 -11.03 14.76 -0.81
C MET A 476 -12.12 15.33 -1.73
#